data_c06e686930285e58105c3406f3e40f8a
#
_entry.id   c06e686930285e58105c3406f3e40f8a
#
_cell.length_a   1.000
_cell.length_b   1.000
_cell.length_c   1.000
_cell.angle_alpha   90.00
_cell.angle_beta   90.00
_cell.angle_gamma   90.00
#
_symmetry.space_group_name_H-M   'P 1'
#
loop_
_entity.id
_entity.type
_entity.pdbx_description
1 polymer ?
#
loop_
_entity_poly.entity_id
_entity_poly.type
_entity_poly.pdbx_seq_one_letter_code
_entity_poly.pdbx_strand_id
1 'polypeptide(L)'
;MKAQASLLALAASLCLAGCAASSASQEPGSASAAQHAQAPAQDAPAAAPTVADAETFVAMAERELSELSVINSRAQWVNATYITPDTDAIATHFGTLGTELSVRLANEAARFANVPGLSYDTQRKLNILRTGLVLPAPTTEGAAAELNRLSTDLQSQYGRGRGTMNGETLNGNEIEARMGTVRNPAQLQEMWTSWNNNVGAPMRDEYQRLVEISNAGARELGFDDTGAMWRSKYDMTPAEFEQLTERLWNEVRPLYEALHCFTRTGLNRQYGDQVQPADGPIRADLLGNLWAQEWGNIYDVVAPRGASGRPAYDLTQLLESANYTPERIVRQGESFFSSLGFAPLPQTFWERSMITQPRDREVQCHASAWDVDNVEDLRIKMCTRVNGDDFVTVHHELGHNYYQRAYNQQPFLYLDSANDGFHEAIGDTIALSVTPEYLREIGLLRANQMPTPEQDRALLLRQALDKIAFLPFGLLVDRYRWGIFNGSITPANYQSAWDQMRLQYQGIRPPVARTEQNFDAGAKYHVPASVPYTRYFLARILQFQFYKAACDQAGWTGPLHRCSFYGNREVGQRLNQMLAMGASRPWPEALQAFTGSREMSAQPMVEYFRPLLGWLEEQNRGRRCGW
;
A
#
# COMPACT_ATOMS: atom_id res chain seq x y z
N MET A 1 15.88 -10.11 10.14
CA MET A 1 14.62 -10.60 9.56
C MET A 1 13.68 -9.44 9.50
N LYS A 2 13.14 -9.15 8.36
CA LYS A 2 12.56 -7.87 7.96
C LYS A 2 11.10 -7.77 8.32
N ALA A 3 10.67 -6.62 8.88
CA ALA A 3 9.31 -6.18 8.72
C ALA A 3 9.15 -5.73 7.25
N GLN A 4 8.52 -6.56 6.43
CA GLN A 4 7.96 -6.09 5.17
C GLN A 4 6.67 -5.36 5.49
N ALA A 5 6.58 -4.13 5.04
CA ALA A 5 5.37 -3.34 5.13
C ALA A 5 4.18 -4.17 4.62
N SER A 6 3.12 -4.17 5.40
CA SER A 6 1.86 -4.84 5.07
C SER A 6 1.32 -4.32 3.76
N LEU A 7 1.35 -5.15 2.73
CA LEU A 7 0.75 -4.94 1.43
C LEU A 7 -0.62 -5.61 1.42
N LEU A 8 -1.62 -4.96 1.99
CA LEU A 8 -3.01 -5.28 1.70
C LEU A 8 -3.48 -4.43 0.52
N ALA A 9 -3.06 -4.86 -0.68
CA ALA A 9 -3.93 -4.65 -1.82
C ALA A 9 -4.89 -5.85 -1.83
N LEU A 10 -6.18 -5.63 -1.68
CA LEU A 10 -7.18 -6.57 -2.16
C LEU A 10 -6.99 -6.67 -3.69
N ALA A 11 -5.97 -7.42 -4.10
CA ALA A 11 -5.84 -7.85 -5.48
C ALA A 11 -6.78 -9.04 -5.64
N ALA A 12 -7.93 -8.80 -6.25
CA ALA A 12 -8.72 -9.86 -6.83
C ALA A 12 -7.82 -10.63 -7.81
N SER A 13 -7.31 -11.79 -7.40
CA SER A 13 -6.56 -12.69 -8.27
C SER A 13 -7.55 -13.36 -9.22
N LEU A 14 -7.61 -12.90 -10.45
CA LEU A 14 -8.34 -13.57 -11.54
C LEU A 14 -7.49 -14.74 -12.06
N CYS A 15 -7.89 -15.96 -11.75
CA CYS A 15 -7.51 -17.15 -12.50
C CYS A 15 -8.70 -17.58 -13.36
N LEU A 16 -8.56 -17.50 -14.67
CA LEU A 16 -9.49 -18.04 -15.65
C LEU A 16 -9.10 -19.48 -16.01
N ALA A 17 -9.99 -20.43 -15.72
CA ALA A 17 -9.95 -21.77 -16.32
C ALA A 17 -10.86 -21.76 -17.54
N GLY A 18 -10.31 -22.08 -18.71
CA GLY A 18 -11.05 -22.17 -19.96
C GLY A 18 -12.00 -23.37 -20.00
N CYS A 19 -13.23 -23.14 -20.42
CA CYS A 19 -14.16 -24.20 -20.81
C CYS A 19 -14.10 -24.41 -22.31
N ALA A 20 -13.76 -25.64 -22.72
CA ALA A 20 -13.88 -26.12 -24.09
C ALA A 20 -15.34 -26.37 -24.44
N ALA A 21 -15.81 -25.76 -25.52
CA ALA A 21 -17.14 -26.05 -26.08
C ALA A 21 -17.07 -27.28 -27.00
N SER A 22 -17.92 -28.25 -26.73
CA SER A 22 -18.18 -29.36 -27.65
C SER A 22 -19.37 -29.00 -28.55
N SER A 23 -19.11 -29.03 -29.85
CA SER A 23 -20.07 -28.88 -30.92
C SER A 23 -20.96 -30.11 -31.09
N ALA A 24 -22.25 -29.91 -31.19
CA ALA A 24 -23.19 -30.89 -31.77
C ALA A 24 -24.01 -30.21 -32.88
N SER A 25 -23.82 -30.72 -34.07
CA SER A 25 -24.52 -30.38 -35.30
C SER A 25 -25.90 -30.96 -35.35
N GLN A 26 -26.91 -30.23 -35.80
CA GLN A 26 -28.10 -30.76 -36.49
C GLN A 26 -28.59 -29.78 -37.54
N GLU A 27 -28.85 -30.30 -38.73
CA GLU A 27 -29.32 -29.65 -39.95
C GLU A 27 -30.88 -29.66 -40.07
N PRO A 28 -31.46 -29.13 -41.17
CA PRO A 28 -32.54 -28.14 -41.05
C PRO A 28 -33.94 -28.69 -41.48
N GLY A 29 -34.95 -28.02 -40.98
CA GLY A 29 -36.34 -28.21 -41.42
C GLY A 29 -36.94 -26.90 -41.93
N SER A 30 -37.24 -26.87 -43.20
CA SER A 30 -37.88 -25.78 -43.92
C SER A 30 -39.36 -25.63 -43.59
N ALA A 31 -39.84 -24.40 -43.32
CA ALA A 31 -41.23 -24.00 -43.67
C ALA A 31 -41.31 -22.47 -43.78
N SER A 32 -41.69 -22.06 -44.97
CA SER A 32 -41.97 -20.69 -45.40
C SER A 32 -43.29 -20.19 -44.76
N ALA A 33 -43.26 -18.99 -44.18
CA ALA A 33 -44.44 -18.14 -44.07
C ALA A 33 -44.00 -16.66 -44.10
N ALA A 34 -44.37 -15.99 -45.16
CA ALA A 34 -44.22 -14.57 -45.32
C ALA A 34 -45.06 -13.81 -44.27
N GLN A 35 -44.43 -13.01 -43.45
CA GLN A 35 -45.08 -11.96 -42.67
C GLN A 35 -44.39 -10.62 -42.87
N HIS A 36 -45.23 -9.61 -43.04
CA HIS A 36 -44.90 -8.24 -43.34
C HIS A 36 -43.80 -7.66 -42.43
N ALA A 37 -42.75 -7.10 -43.01
CA ALA A 37 -41.78 -6.28 -42.34
C ALA A 37 -42.47 -4.98 -41.86
N GLN A 38 -42.78 -4.91 -40.59
CA GLN A 38 -42.91 -3.62 -39.90
C GLN A 38 -41.52 -3.04 -39.70
N ALA A 39 -41.34 -1.82 -40.16
CA ALA A 39 -40.12 -1.05 -39.87
C ALA A 39 -39.88 -1.01 -38.33
N PRO A 40 -38.63 -1.15 -37.86
CA PRO A 40 -38.36 -1.01 -36.44
C PRO A 40 -38.82 0.37 -35.99
N ALA A 41 -39.68 0.39 -34.96
CA ALA A 41 -40.00 1.61 -34.25
C ALA A 41 -38.67 2.27 -33.85
N GLN A 42 -38.45 3.53 -34.24
CA GLN A 42 -37.37 4.33 -33.73
C GLN A 42 -37.57 4.40 -32.20
N ASP A 43 -36.68 3.80 -31.43
CA ASP A 43 -36.67 3.94 -29.99
C ASP A 43 -36.64 5.44 -29.68
N ALA A 44 -37.67 5.92 -28.99
CA ALA A 44 -37.65 7.27 -28.46
C ALA A 44 -36.40 7.46 -27.61
N PRO A 45 -35.68 8.58 -27.69
CA PRO A 45 -34.49 8.81 -26.89
C PRO A 45 -34.84 8.54 -25.42
N ALA A 46 -34.08 7.67 -24.78
CA ALA A 46 -34.28 7.35 -23.37
C ALA A 46 -34.31 8.66 -22.57
N ALA A 47 -35.32 8.83 -21.71
CA ALA A 47 -35.46 10.04 -20.90
C ALA A 47 -34.16 10.28 -20.11
N ALA A 48 -33.74 11.55 -20.01
CA ALA A 48 -32.55 11.90 -19.23
C ALA A 48 -32.73 11.44 -17.77
N PRO A 49 -31.68 10.85 -17.16
CA PRO A 49 -31.77 10.34 -15.80
C PRO A 49 -32.10 11.46 -14.81
N THR A 50 -32.94 11.14 -13.82
CA THR A 50 -33.40 12.07 -12.78
C THR A 50 -32.67 11.86 -11.45
N VAL A 51 -32.86 12.76 -10.48
CA VAL A 51 -32.37 12.62 -9.10
C VAL A 51 -32.94 11.33 -8.46
N ALA A 52 -34.23 11.05 -8.64
CA ALA A 52 -34.87 9.85 -8.09
C ALA A 52 -34.29 8.56 -8.68
N ASP A 53 -33.94 8.55 -9.98
CA ASP A 53 -33.26 7.41 -10.61
C ASP A 53 -31.87 7.19 -10.00
N ALA A 54 -31.10 8.26 -9.75
CA ALA A 54 -29.79 8.19 -9.13
C ALA A 54 -29.86 7.66 -7.69
N GLU A 55 -30.81 8.13 -6.89
CA GLU A 55 -31.02 7.65 -5.50
C GLU A 55 -31.43 6.17 -5.47
N THR A 56 -32.33 5.77 -6.38
CA THR A 56 -32.75 4.36 -6.53
C THR A 56 -31.57 3.48 -6.92
N PHE A 57 -30.75 3.95 -7.87
CA PHE A 57 -29.55 3.24 -8.31
C PHE A 57 -28.53 3.07 -7.16
N VAL A 58 -28.23 4.13 -6.41
CA VAL A 58 -27.29 4.08 -5.29
C VAL A 58 -27.77 3.10 -4.22
N ALA A 59 -29.07 3.12 -3.86
CA ALA A 59 -29.63 2.19 -2.89
C ALA A 59 -29.56 0.72 -3.37
N MET A 60 -29.78 0.48 -4.67
CA MET A 60 -29.59 -0.83 -5.28
C MET A 60 -28.12 -1.27 -5.22
N ALA A 61 -27.19 -0.39 -5.61
CA ALA A 61 -25.75 -0.69 -5.63
C ALA A 61 -25.22 -1.03 -4.24
N GLU A 62 -25.59 -0.26 -3.21
CA GLU A 62 -25.19 -0.55 -1.81
C GLU A 62 -25.67 -1.93 -1.36
N ARG A 63 -26.92 -2.30 -1.69
CA ARG A 63 -27.46 -3.61 -1.33
C ARG A 63 -26.71 -4.74 -2.02
N GLU A 64 -26.55 -4.69 -3.35
CA GLU A 64 -25.89 -5.75 -4.11
C GLU A 64 -24.41 -5.93 -3.70
N LEU A 65 -23.69 -4.83 -3.51
CA LEU A 65 -22.30 -4.87 -3.04
C LEU A 65 -22.21 -5.42 -1.62
N SER A 66 -23.09 -5.00 -0.71
CA SER A 66 -23.10 -5.49 0.67
C SER A 66 -23.38 -7.00 0.75
N GLU A 67 -24.37 -7.49 0.01
CA GLU A 67 -24.72 -8.91 -0.02
C GLU A 67 -23.55 -9.76 -0.54
N LEU A 68 -22.90 -9.31 -1.63
CA LEU A 68 -21.78 -10.05 -2.22
C LEU A 68 -20.51 -9.94 -1.38
N SER A 69 -20.26 -8.80 -0.72
CA SER A 69 -19.01 -8.57 0.05
C SER A 69 -18.85 -9.57 1.18
N VAL A 70 -19.94 -9.88 1.90
CA VAL A 70 -19.91 -10.81 3.04
C VAL A 70 -19.52 -12.23 2.62
N ILE A 71 -20.11 -12.73 1.53
CA ILE A 71 -19.79 -14.09 1.07
C ILE A 71 -18.40 -14.15 0.44
N ASN A 72 -17.99 -13.09 -0.29
CA ASN A 72 -16.65 -12.99 -0.84
C ASN A 72 -15.59 -12.92 0.27
N SER A 73 -15.77 -12.09 1.31
CA SER A 73 -14.86 -12.02 2.45
C SER A 73 -14.71 -13.38 3.15
N ARG A 74 -15.80 -14.13 3.31
CA ARG A 74 -15.74 -15.50 3.87
C ARG A 74 -14.97 -16.46 2.96
N ALA A 75 -15.19 -16.41 1.66
CA ALA A 75 -14.47 -17.24 0.69
C ALA A 75 -12.96 -16.94 0.70
N GLN A 76 -12.59 -15.66 0.71
CA GLN A 76 -11.18 -15.22 0.80
C GLN A 76 -10.55 -15.63 2.14
N TRP A 77 -11.28 -15.49 3.25
CA TRP A 77 -10.81 -15.93 4.57
C TRP A 77 -10.52 -17.43 4.61
N VAL A 78 -11.45 -18.24 4.11
CA VAL A 78 -11.28 -19.71 4.07
C VAL A 78 -10.07 -20.06 3.21
N ASN A 79 -9.93 -19.46 2.03
CA ASN A 79 -8.76 -19.67 1.18
C ASN A 79 -7.46 -19.29 1.88
N ALA A 80 -7.37 -18.09 2.48
CA ALA A 80 -6.17 -17.61 3.13
C ALA A 80 -5.75 -18.46 4.37
N THR A 81 -6.71 -19.11 5.02
CA THR A 81 -6.48 -19.91 6.25
C THR A 81 -6.55 -21.43 6.03
N TYR A 82 -6.87 -21.87 4.81
CA TYR A 82 -6.89 -23.28 4.41
C TYR A 82 -6.74 -23.38 2.88
N ILE A 83 -5.49 -23.42 2.41
CA ILE A 83 -5.16 -23.39 0.99
C ILE A 83 -5.32 -24.78 0.38
N THR A 84 -6.26 -24.92 -0.57
CA THR A 84 -6.50 -26.11 -1.38
C THR A 84 -6.98 -25.70 -2.76
N PRO A 85 -6.92 -26.58 -3.79
CA PRO A 85 -7.51 -26.28 -5.09
C PRO A 85 -9.01 -25.93 -5.03
N ASP A 86 -9.75 -26.50 -4.08
CA ASP A 86 -11.18 -26.21 -3.90
C ASP A 86 -11.40 -24.81 -3.31
N THR A 87 -10.63 -24.43 -2.28
CA THR A 87 -10.74 -23.08 -1.68
C THR A 87 -10.23 -22.01 -2.62
N ASP A 88 -9.21 -22.30 -3.46
CA ASP A 88 -8.77 -21.43 -4.55
C ASP A 88 -9.90 -21.19 -5.56
N ALA A 89 -10.59 -22.25 -5.99
CA ALA A 89 -11.72 -22.16 -6.92
C ALA A 89 -12.88 -21.34 -6.35
N ILE A 90 -13.23 -21.54 -5.08
CA ILE A 90 -14.31 -20.81 -4.39
C ILE A 90 -13.95 -19.32 -4.27
N ALA A 91 -12.74 -19.00 -3.81
CA ALA A 91 -12.28 -17.61 -3.67
C ALA A 91 -12.21 -16.91 -5.03
N THR A 92 -11.74 -17.60 -6.05
CA THR A 92 -11.71 -17.09 -7.44
C THR A 92 -13.11 -16.79 -7.95
N HIS A 93 -14.07 -17.69 -7.74
CA HIS A 93 -15.46 -17.51 -8.21
C HIS A 93 -16.09 -16.24 -7.61
N PHE A 94 -16.04 -16.08 -6.29
CA PHE A 94 -16.64 -14.91 -5.63
C PHE A 94 -15.86 -13.62 -5.92
N GLY A 95 -14.54 -13.68 -6.06
CA GLY A 95 -13.72 -12.55 -6.50
C GLY A 95 -14.10 -12.07 -7.90
N THR A 96 -14.34 -13.00 -8.84
CA THR A 96 -14.80 -12.69 -10.20
C THR A 96 -16.17 -11.99 -10.19
N LEU A 97 -17.13 -12.54 -9.45
CA LEU A 97 -18.45 -11.91 -9.29
C LEU A 97 -18.35 -10.49 -8.71
N GLY A 98 -17.47 -10.27 -7.73
CA GLY A 98 -17.22 -8.95 -7.15
C GLY A 98 -16.67 -7.96 -8.16
N THR A 99 -15.74 -8.40 -9.00
CA THR A 99 -15.16 -7.56 -10.06
C THR A 99 -16.20 -7.21 -11.13
N GLU A 100 -16.96 -8.18 -11.61
CA GLU A 100 -18.03 -7.97 -12.61
C GLU A 100 -19.09 -7.00 -12.09
N LEU A 101 -19.53 -7.17 -10.84
CA LEU A 101 -20.47 -6.27 -10.17
C LEU A 101 -19.91 -4.85 -10.09
N SER A 102 -18.67 -4.68 -9.64
CA SER A 102 -18.02 -3.36 -9.51
C SER A 102 -17.90 -2.64 -10.85
N VAL A 103 -17.50 -3.35 -11.90
CA VAL A 103 -17.42 -2.79 -13.26
C VAL A 103 -18.79 -2.34 -13.77
N ARG A 104 -19.81 -3.17 -13.61
CA ARG A 104 -21.17 -2.82 -14.01
C ARG A 104 -21.66 -1.58 -13.28
N LEU A 105 -21.52 -1.55 -11.96
CA LEU A 105 -21.99 -0.43 -11.14
C LEU A 105 -21.22 0.87 -11.41
N ALA A 106 -19.92 0.81 -11.70
CA ALA A 106 -19.14 1.98 -12.07
C ALA A 106 -19.62 2.59 -13.40
N ASN A 107 -19.87 1.75 -14.41
CA ASN A 107 -20.39 2.19 -15.71
C ASN A 107 -21.82 2.75 -15.60
N GLU A 108 -22.68 2.15 -14.80
CA GLU A 108 -24.02 2.69 -14.54
C GLU A 108 -23.96 4.01 -13.77
N ALA A 109 -23.07 4.14 -12.75
CA ALA A 109 -22.89 5.36 -11.99
C ALA A 109 -22.43 6.54 -12.87
N ALA A 110 -21.66 6.30 -13.93
CA ALA A 110 -21.21 7.34 -14.87
C ALA A 110 -22.40 8.02 -15.58
N ARG A 111 -23.54 7.33 -15.78
CA ARG A 111 -24.75 7.93 -16.39
C ARG A 111 -25.34 9.06 -15.57
N PHE A 112 -25.09 9.10 -14.26
CA PHE A 112 -25.62 10.09 -13.32
C PHE A 112 -24.66 11.23 -13.03
N ALA A 113 -23.44 11.21 -13.60
CA ALA A 113 -22.39 12.19 -13.29
C ALA A 113 -22.80 13.66 -13.48
N ASN A 114 -23.72 13.93 -14.43
CA ASN A 114 -24.14 15.28 -14.80
C ASN A 114 -25.60 15.58 -14.41
N VAL A 115 -26.24 14.76 -13.57
CA VAL A 115 -27.61 15.00 -13.10
C VAL A 115 -27.60 16.19 -12.13
N PRO A 116 -28.32 17.28 -12.44
CA PRO A 116 -28.35 18.45 -11.56
C PRO A 116 -29.20 18.19 -10.32
N GLY A 117 -28.82 18.80 -9.19
CA GLY A 117 -29.61 18.75 -7.95
C GLY A 117 -29.44 17.50 -7.09
N LEU A 118 -28.43 16.67 -7.37
CA LEU A 118 -28.07 15.54 -6.52
C LEU A 118 -27.69 16.02 -5.10
N SER A 119 -28.10 15.27 -4.09
CA SER A 119 -27.62 15.45 -2.72
C SER A 119 -26.11 15.20 -2.62
N TYR A 120 -25.44 15.76 -1.61
CA TYR A 120 -24.04 15.45 -1.32
C TYR A 120 -23.81 13.95 -1.17
N ASP A 121 -24.69 13.25 -0.43
CA ASP A 121 -24.61 11.80 -0.19
C ASP A 121 -24.66 11.00 -1.51
N THR A 122 -25.66 11.27 -2.34
CA THR A 122 -25.81 10.60 -3.64
C THR A 122 -24.62 10.88 -4.56
N GLN A 123 -24.18 12.14 -4.64
CA GLN A 123 -23.03 12.51 -5.48
C GLN A 123 -21.74 11.82 -5.01
N ARG A 124 -21.49 11.79 -3.69
CA ARG A 124 -20.31 11.15 -3.11
C ARG A 124 -20.30 9.65 -3.38
N LYS A 125 -21.42 8.96 -3.16
CA LYS A 125 -21.56 7.53 -3.42
C LYS A 125 -21.38 7.19 -4.90
N LEU A 126 -21.94 7.97 -5.81
CA LEU A 126 -21.71 7.83 -7.25
C LEU A 126 -20.23 8.00 -7.62
N ASN A 127 -19.55 8.97 -7.00
CA ASN A 127 -18.12 9.16 -7.23
C ASN A 127 -17.28 7.99 -6.71
N ILE A 128 -17.59 7.45 -5.53
CA ILE A 128 -16.95 6.25 -4.97
C ILE A 128 -17.09 5.07 -5.93
N LEU A 129 -18.31 4.82 -6.46
CA LEU A 129 -18.53 3.76 -7.43
C LEU A 129 -17.70 3.94 -8.71
N ARG A 130 -17.63 5.16 -9.26
CA ARG A 130 -16.88 5.47 -10.48
C ARG A 130 -15.37 5.37 -10.33
N THR A 131 -14.84 5.73 -9.16
CA THR A 131 -13.40 5.72 -8.87
C THR A 131 -12.92 4.45 -8.18
N GLY A 132 -13.81 3.53 -7.87
CA GLY A 132 -13.51 2.27 -7.17
C GLY A 132 -12.72 1.26 -8.01
N LEU A 133 -12.75 1.38 -9.34
CA LEU A 133 -12.00 0.51 -10.24
C LEU A 133 -10.52 0.91 -10.29
N VAL A 134 -9.65 -0.10 -10.31
CA VAL A 134 -8.21 0.13 -10.54
C VAL A 134 -7.90 0.23 -12.03
N LEU A 135 -8.44 -0.70 -12.83
CA LEU A 135 -8.29 -0.74 -14.28
C LEU A 135 -9.69 -0.79 -14.91
N PRO A 136 -10.22 0.33 -15.38
CA PRO A 136 -11.49 0.35 -16.10
C PRO A 136 -11.32 -0.19 -17.52
N ALA A 137 -12.27 -0.98 -17.99
CA ALA A 137 -12.35 -1.41 -19.38
C ALA A 137 -13.45 -0.61 -20.10
N PRO A 138 -13.28 -0.26 -21.39
CA PRO A 138 -14.34 0.32 -22.18
C PRO A 138 -15.44 -0.71 -22.46
N THR A 139 -16.63 -0.25 -22.85
CA THR A 139 -17.80 -1.08 -23.17
C THR A 139 -17.66 -1.81 -24.52
N THR A 140 -16.59 -1.56 -25.27
CA THR A 140 -16.27 -2.25 -26.52
C THR A 140 -16.18 -3.77 -26.30
N GLU A 141 -16.84 -4.54 -27.16
CA GLU A 141 -16.86 -6.01 -27.08
C GLU A 141 -15.43 -6.59 -27.06
N GLY A 142 -15.18 -7.48 -26.10
CA GLY A 142 -13.89 -8.17 -25.93
C GLY A 142 -12.84 -7.35 -25.13
N ALA A 143 -12.99 -6.04 -24.96
CA ALA A 143 -11.98 -5.21 -24.31
C ALA A 143 -11.74 -5.58 -22.84
N ALA A 144 -12.79 -5.86 -22.08
CA ALA A 144 -12.67 -6.31 -20.69
C ALA A 144 -11.94 -7.65 -20.57
N ALA A 145 -12.23 -8.59 -21.47
CA ALA A 145 -11.56 -9.89 -21.51
C ALA A 145 -10.07 -9.74 -21.86
N GLU A 146 -9.74 -8.87 -22.84
CA GLU A 146 -8.36 -8.58 -23.21
C GLU A 146 -7.60 -7.92 -22.04
N LEU A 147 -8.21 -6.94 -21.36
CA LEU A 147 -7.62 -6.27 -20.19
C LEU A 147 -7.32 -7.25 -19.07
N ASN A 148 -8.28 -8.13 -18.74
CA ASN A 148 -8.10 -9.16 -17.72
C ASN A 148 -6.99 -10.15 -18.09
N ARG A 149 -6.93 -10.59 -19.34
CA ARG A 149 -5.87 -11.47 -19.83
C ARG A 149 -4.50 -10.79 -19.68
N LEU A 150 -4.33 -9.57 -20.16
CA LEU A 150 -3.08 -8.80 -20.03
C LEU A 150 -2.66 -8.62 -18.57
N SER A 151 -3.59 -8.25 -17.70
CA SER A 151 -3.33 -8.10 -16.26
C SER A 151 -2.84 -9.42 -15.64
N THR A 152 -3.47 -10.55 -15.99
CA THR A 152 -3.08 -11.88 -15.52
C THR A 152 -1.72 -12.29 -16.06
N ASP A 153 -1.47 -12.07 -17.34
CA ASP A 153 -0.21 -12.42 -18.01
C ASP A 153 0.97 -11.65 -17.41
N LEU A 154 0.83 -10.34 -17.20
CA LEU A 154 1.84 -9.49 -16.58
C LEU A 154 2.17 -9.90 -15.14
N GLN A 155 1.15 -10.20 -14.32
CA GLN A 155 1.35 -10.70 -12.95
C GLN A 155 2.02 -12.08 -12.96
N SER A 156 1.64 -12.96 -13.88
CA SER A 156 2.24 -14.29 -14.04
C SER A 156 3.68 -14.21 -14.49
N GLN A 157 4.03 -13.29 -15.41
CA GLN A 157 5.41 -13.04 -15.81
C GLN A 157 6.25 -12.60 -14.62
N TYR A 158 5.74 -11.67 -13.80
CA TYR A 158 6.41 -11.25 -12.58
C TYR A 158 6.61 -12.42 -11.59
N GLY A 159 5.59 -13.21 -11.31
CA GLY A 159 5.64 -14.34 -10.37
C GLY A 159 6.62 -15.45 -10.80
N ARG A 160 6.73 -15.68 -12.13
CA ARG A 160 7.69 -16.62 -12.72
C ARG A 160 9.09 -16.03 -12.91
N GLY A 161 9.27 -14.74 -12.61
CA GLY A 161 10.53 -14.02 -12.77
C GLY A 161 11.71 -14.72 -12.11
N ARG A 162 12.85 -14.68 -12.79
CA ARG A 162 14.12 -15.27 -12.32
C ARG A 162 15.27 -14.30 -12.60
N GLY A 163 16.21 -14.27 -11.68
CA GLY A 163 17.52 -13.67 -11.89
C GLY A 163 18.63 -14.65 -11.56
N THR A 164 19.87 -14.17 -11.51
CA THR A 164 21.04 -15.03 -11.26
C THR A 164 22.00 -14.42 -10.26
N MET A 165 22.74 -15.30 -9.56
CA MET A 165 23.91 -14.95 -8.76
C MET A 165 24.95 -16.08 -8.85
N ASN A 166 26.15 -15.78 -9.37
CA ASN A 166 27.21 -16.78 -9.59
C ASN A 166 26.76 -18.00 -10.43
N GLY A 167 25.89 -17.77 -11.41
CA GLY A 167 25.34 -18.83 -12.26
C GLY A 167 24.18 -19.62 -11.62
N GLU A 168 23.83 -19.38 -10.37
CA GLU A 168 22.65 -19.95 -9.70
C GLU A 168 21.41 -19.14 -10.12
N THR A 169 20.35 -19.83 -10.56
CA THR A 169 19.07 -19.21 -10.87
C THR A 169 18.24 -19.04 -9.59
N LEU A 170 17.75 -17.81 -9.35
CA LEU A 170 17.03 -17.41 -8.15
C LEU A 170 15.65 -16.83 -8.50
N ASN A 171 14.66 -17.08 -7.67
CA ASN A 171 13.38 -16.38 -7.73
C ASN A 171 13.48 -14.98 -7.05
N GLY A 172 12.41 -14.16 -7.19
CA GLY A 172 12.41 -12.81 -6.64
C GLY A 172 12.64 -12.73 -5.13
N ASN A 173 12.04 -13.62 -4.35
CA ASN A 173 12.18 -13.64 -2.89
C ASN A 173 13.62 -14.01 -2.47
N GLU A 174 14.24 -14.96 -3.17
CA GLU A 174 15.64 -15.35 -2.94
C GLU A 174 16.60 -14.20 -3.28
N ILE A 175 16.37 -13.49 -4.37
CA ILE A 175 17.16 -12.30 -4.75
C ILE A 175 17.01 -11.22 -3.68
N GLU A 176 15.79 -10.90 -3.25
CA GLU A 176 15.56 -9.91 -2.19
C GLU A 176 16.30 -10.26 -0.90
N ALA A 177 16.15 -11.50 -0.45
CA ALA A 177 16.82 -11.98 0.75
C ALA A 177 18.35 -11.88 0.65
N ARG A 178 18.92 -12.27 -0.51
CA ARG A 178 20.37 -12.21 -0.75
C ARG A 178 20.88 -10.78 -0.90
N MET A 179 20.17 -9.91 -1.60
CA MET A 179 20.54 -8.47 -1.69
C MET A 179 20.57 -7.80 -0.32
N GLY A 180 19.73 -8.24 0.62
CA GLY A 180 19.76 -7.75 1.99
C GLY A 180 21.04 -8.10 2.77
N THR A 181 21.74 -9.18 2.41
CA THR A 181 22.85 -9.74 3.20
C THR A 181 24.19 -9.79 2.46
N VAL A 182 24.17 -9.94 1.13
CA VAL A 182 25.38 -9.94 0.30
C VAL A 182 26.05 -8.56 0.30
N ARG A 183 27.38 -8.53 0.36
CA ARG A 183 28.18 -7.31 0.34
C ARG A 183 29.21 -7.29 -0.81
N ASN A 184 29.17 -8.27 -1.71
CA ASN A 184 30.03 -8.28 -2.89
C ASN A 184 29.36 -7.46 -4.02
N PRO A 185 29.98 -6.37 -4.50
CA PRO A 185 29.34 -5.48 -5.48
C PRO A 185 29.12 -6.11 -6.87
N ALA A 186 29.91 -7.11 -7.27
CA ALA A 186 29.70 -7.80 -8.51
C ALA A 186 28.47 -8.72 -8.46
N GLN A 187 28.27 -9.44 -7.34
CA GLN A 187 27.09 -10.26 -7.11
C GLN A 187 25.81 -9.43 -6.98
N LEU A 188 25.89 -8.28 -6.29
CA LEU A 188 24.76 -7.35 -6.17
C LEU A 188 24.36 -6.82 -7.56
N GLN A 189 25.34 -6.43 -8.39
CA GLN A 189 25.11 -5.99 -9.75
C GLN A 189 24.50 -7.10 -10.63
N GLU A 190 24.99 -8.33 -10.53
CA GLU A 190 24.46 -9.48 -11.26
C GLU A 190 22.99 -9.73 -10.92
N MET A 191 22.65 -9.82 -9.63
CA MET A 191 21.27 -10.02 -9.16
C MET A 191 20.35 -8.91 -9.66
N TRP A 192 20.73 -7.64 -9.47
CA TRP A 192 19.95 -6.50 -9.90
C TRP A 192 19.73 -6.49 -11.41
N THR A 193 20.80 -6.68 -12.19
CA THR A 193 20.75 -6.60 -13.66
C THR A 193 19.95 -7.74 -14.25
N SER A 194 20.19 -8.98 -13.80
CA SER A 194 19.49 -10.16 -14.32
C SER A 194 17.99 -10.09 -14.00
N TRP A 195 17.60 -9.64 -12.81
CA TRP A 195 16.18 -9.46 -12.46
C TRP A 195 15.50 -8.44 -13.38
N ASN A 196 16.06 -7.24 -13.49
CA ASN A 196 15.45 -6.18 -14.32
C ASN A 196 15.37 -6.56 -15.79
N ASN A 197 16.39 -7.24 -16.34
CA ASN A 197 16.39 -7.69 -17.73
C ASN A 197 15.38 -8.81 -17.99
N ASN A 198 15.27 -9.76 -17.07
CA ASN A 198 14.46 -10.96 -17.30
C ASN A 198 12.98 -10.75 -16.94
N VAL A 199 12.66 -9.78 -16.07
CA VAL A 199 11.31 -9.52 -15.60
C VAL A 199 10.70 -8.29 -16.25
N GLY A 200 11.37 -7.14 -16.19
CA GLY A 200 10.81 -5.89 -16.67
C GLY A 200 10.71 -5.79 -18.18
N ALA A 201 11.83 -6.01 -18.88
CA ALA A 201 11.89 -5.81 -20.33
C ALA A 201 10.84 -6.61 -21.14
N PRO A 202 10.54 -7.88 -20.84
CA PRO A 202 9.53 -8.66 -21.57
C PRO A 202 8.10 -8.13 -21.45
N MET A 203 7.78 -7.38 -20.38
CA MET A 203 6.43 -6.89 -20.11
C MET A 203 6.03 -5.64 -20.89
N ARG A 204 6.97 -5.00 -21.54
CA ARG A 204 6.84 -3.64 -22.09
C ARG A 204 5.65 -3.46 -23.03
N ASP A 205 5.52 -4.32 -24.03
CA ASP A 205 4.48 -4.19 -25.05
C ASP A 205 3.08 -4.54 -24.51
N GLU A 206 3.00 -5.57 -23.66
CA GLU A 206 1.74 -5.93 -23.00
C GLU A 206 1.29 -4.84 -22.02
N TYR A 207 2.22 -4.21 -21.29
CA TYR A 207 1.92 -3.10 -20.42
C TYR A 207 1.40 -1.87 -21.18
N GLN A 208 2.00 -1.55 -22.34
CA GLN A 208 1.49 -0.50 -23.21
C GLN A 208 0.04 -0.79 -23.64
N ARG A 209 -0.23 -2.01 -24.08
CA ARG A 209 -1.58 -2.41 -24.51
C ARG A 209 -2.60 -2.34 -23.38
N LEU A 210 -2.22 -2.76 -22.17
CA LEU A 210 -3.04 -2.64 -20.97
C LEU A 210 -3.41 -1.17 -20.69
N VAL A 211 -2.45 -0.26 -20.78
CA VAL A 211 -2.64 1.19 -20.60
C VAL A 211 -3.62 1.76 -21.63
N GLU A 212 -3.51 1.38 -22.91
CA GLU A 212 -4.41 1.84 -23.97
C GLU A 212 -5.88 1.47 -23.68
N ILE A 213 -6.12 0.23 -23.28
CA ILE A 213 -7.47 -0.27 -22.96
C ILE A 213 -8.00 0.41 -21.70
N SER A 214 -7.19 0.48 -20.65
CA SER A 214 -7.59 1.11 -19.38
C SER A 214 -7.91 2.60 -19.56
N ASN A 215 -7.12 3.33 -20.34
CA ASN A 215 -7.40 4.72 -20.67
C ASN A 215 -8.71 4.89 -21.46
N ALA A 216 -9.03 3.97 -22.36
CA ALA A 216 -10.30 4.01 -23.06
C ALA A 216 -11.47 3.84 -22.08
N GLY A 217 -11.38 2.90 -21.14
CA GLY A 217 -12.37 2.72 -20.07
C GLY A 217 -12.48 3.93 -19.14
N ALA A 218 -11.35 4.53 -18.74
CA ALA A 218 -11.37 5.73 -17.90
C ALA A 218 -12.10 6.91 -18.57
N ARG A 219 -11.94 7.07 -19.88
CA ARG A 219 -12.67 8.10 -20.65
C ARG A 219 -14.19 7.85 -20.70
N GLU A 220 -14.62 6.61 -20.80
CA GLU A 220 -16.06 6.27 -20.71
C GLU A 220 -16.64 6.59 -19.32
N LEU A 221 -15.83 6.48 -18.27
CA LEU A 221 -16.19 6.87 -16.91
C LEU A 221 -16.12 8.40 -16.66
N GLY A 222 -15.70 9.19 -17.66
CA GLY A 222 -15.65 10.65 -17.60
C GLY A 222 -14.34 11.23 -17.05
N PHE A 223 -13.23 10.48 -17.14
CA PHE A 223 -11.87 10.93 -16.78
C PHE A 223 -10.99 11.05 -18.02
N ASP A 224 -9.98 11.90 -17.99
CA ASP A 224 -9.07 12.11 -19.12
C ASP A 224 -8.25 10.82 -19.41
N ASP A 225 -7.80 10.16 -18.36
CA ASP A 225 -7.02 8.93 -18.38
C ASP A 225 -7.13 8.17 -17.03
N THR A 226 -6.57 6.97 -16.96
CA THR A 226 -6.57 6.14 -15.76
C THR A 226 -5.83 6.81 -14.59
N GLY A 227 -4.76 7.54 -14.85
CA GLY A 227 -4.02 8.26 -13.81
C GLY A 227 -4.80 9.44 -13.25
N ALA A 228 -5.60 10.14 -14.07
CA ALA A 228 -6.53 11.16 -13.62
C ALA A 228 -7.63 10.56 -12.74
N MET A 229 -8.19 9.40 -13.13
CA MET A 229 -9.16 8.66 -12.32
C MET A 229 -8.58 8.29 -10.95
N TRP A 230 -7.37 7.76 -10.88
CA TRP A 230 -6.73 7.41 -9.61
C TRP A 230 -6.55 8.62 -8.69
N ARG A 231 -6.11 9.77 -9.23
CA ARG A 231 -5.93 11.00 -8.45
C ARG A 231 -7.25 11.61 -7.99
N SER A 232 -8.31 11.49 -8.78
CA SER A 232 -9.65 12.00 -8.44
C SER A 232 -10.29 11.32 -7.23
N LYS A 233 -9.76 10.15 -6.81
CA LYS A 233 -10.19 9.42 -5.62
C LYS A 233 -9.88 10.15 -4.30
N TYR A 234 -9.00 11.15 -4.33
CA TYR A 234 -8.53 11.87 -3.13
C TYR A 234 -9.30 13.16 -2.83
N ASP A 235 -10.56 13.28 -3.25
CA ASP A 235 -11.44 14.44 -3.00
C ASP A 235 -10.86 15.79 -3.50
N MET A 236 -10.09 15.76 -4.57
CA MET A 236 -9.49 16.93 -5.21
C MET A 236 -9.24 16.68 -6.69
N THR A 237 -8.92 17.73 -7.43
CA THR A 237 -8.54 17.58 -8.83
C THR A 237 -7.20 16.84 -8.97
N PRO A 238 -6.95 16.16 -10.10
CA PRO A 238 -5.67 15.51 -10.35
C PRO A 238 -4.44 16.42 -10.19
N ALA A 239 -4.57 17.69 -10.58
CA ALA A 239 -3.51 18.69 -10.48
C ALA A 239 -3.25 19.12 -9.02
N GLU A 240 -4.31 19.34 -8.23
CA GLU A 240 -4.18 19.65 -6.80
C GLU A 240 -3.52 18.51 -6.03
N PHE A 241 -3.88 17.26 -6.36
CA PHE A 241 -3.25 16.08 -5.74
C PHE A 241 -1.76 15.97 -6.07
N GLU A 242 -1.39 16.25 -7.31
CA GLU A 242 0.02 16.28 -7.73
C GLU A 242 0.79 17.38 -6.99
N GLN A 243 0.22 18.58 -6.85
CA GLN A 243 0.82 19.69 -6.08
C GLN A 243 0.93 19.34 -4.59
N LEU A 244 -0.08 18.70 -3.99
CA LEU A 244 -0.04 18.23 -2.60
C LEU A 244 1.12 17.28 -2.37
N THR A 245 1.26 16.26 -3.20
CA THR A 245 2.33 15.26 -3.04
C THR A 245 3.72 15.85 -3.27
N GLU A 246 3.87 16.81 -4.18
CA GLU A 246 5.13 17.54 -4.39
C GLU A 246 5.48 18.42 -3.19
N ARG A 247 4.51 19.12 -2.61
CA ARG A 247 4.71 19.94 -1.40
C ARG A 247 5.17 19.07 -0.23
N LEU A 248 4.49 17.95 0.01
CA LEU A 248 4.85 17.02 1.08
C LEU A 248 6.28 16.47 0.90
N TRP A 249 6.66 16.14 -0.33
CA TRP A 249 8.03 15.74 -0.64
C TRP A 249 9.04 16.86 -0.32
N ASN A 250 8.76 18.07 -0.74
CA ASN A 250 9.66 19.21 -0.50
C ASN A 250 9.83 19.53 0.99
N GLU A 251 8.82 19.28 1.82
CA GLU A 251 8.92 19.44 3.29
C GLU A 251 9.91 18.44 3.92
N VAL A 252 10.02 17.21 3.41
CA VAL A 252 10.89 16.16 3.98
C VAL A 252 12.21 15.99 3.25
N ARG A 253 12.33 16.55 2.05
CA ARG A 253 13.52 16.41 1.19
C ARG A 253 14.83 16.76 1.89
N PRO A 254 14.97 17.83 2.72
CA PRO A 254 16.22 18.11 3.43
C PRO A 254 16.67 16.97 4.35
N LEU A 255 15.75 16.31 5.04
CA LEU A 255 16.04 15.14 5.87
C LEU A 255 16.50 13.95 5.02
N TYR A 256 15.84 13.70 3.88
CA TYR A 256 16.25 12.68 2.94
C TYR A 256 17.65 12.93 2.37
N GLU A 257 17.95 14.16 1.94
CA GLU A 257 19.26 14.54 1.40
C GLU A 257 20.37 14.36 2.44
N ALA A 258 20.12 14.70 3.70
CA ALA A 258 21.07 14.46 4.78
C ALA A 258 21.30 12.96 5.02
N LEU A 259 20.26 12.15 4.99
CA LEU A 259 20.36 10.69 5.10
C LEU A 259 21.08 10.06 3.90
N HIS A 260 20.76 10.52 2.68
CA HIS A 260 21.41 10.08 1.44
C HIS A 260 22.92 10.35 1.47
N CYS A 261 23.34 11.57 1.84
CA CYS A 261 24.74 11.97 1.95
C CYS A 261 25.52 11.09 2.95
N PHE A 262 24.92 10.86 4.11
CA PHE A 262 25.50 9.99 5.14
C PHE A 262 25.62 8.54 4.67
N THR A 263 24.56 8.00 4.06
CA THR A 263 24.50 6.63 3.53
C THR A 263 25.53 6.43 2.42
N ARG A 264 25.61 7.36 1.46
CA ARG A 264 26.61 7.34 0.38
C ARG A 264 28.04 7.29 0.93
N THR A 265 28.32 8.06 1.97
CA THR A 265 29.63 8.05 2.61
C THR A 265 29.95 6.69 3.27
N GLY A 266 28.96 6.05 3.88
CA GLY A 266 29.11 4.70 4.41
C GLY A 266 29.42 3.68 3.32
N LEU A 267 28.70 3.76 2.21
CA LEU A 267 28.90 2.90 1.03
C LEU A 267 30.24 3.16 0.34
N ASN A 268 30.64 4.43 0.18
CA ASN A 268 31.97 4.77 -0.34
C ASN A 268 33.09 4.17 0.52
N ARG A 269 32.99 4.30 1.83
CA ARG A 269 33.95 3.68 2.77
C ARG A 269 34.02 2.17 2.66
N GLN A 270 32.87 1.51 2.38
CA GLN A 270 32.76 0.05 2.25
C GLN A 270 33.33 -0.44 0.92
N TYR A 271 33.03 0.26 -0.17
CA TYR A 271 33.25 -0.23 -1.54
C TYR A 271 34.33 0.54 -2.31
N GLY A 272 34.73 1.72 -1.84
CA GLY A 272 35.71 2.58 -2.51
C GLY A 272 35.15 3.34 -3.74
N ASP A 273 35.93 4.32 -4.21
CA ASP A 273 35.52 5.25 -5.28
C ASP A 273 35.22 4.58 -6.62
N GLN A 274 35.84 3.43 -6.91
CA GLN A 274 35.61 2.68 -8.15
C GLN A 274 34.19 2.11 -8.22
N VAL A 275 33.58 1.75 -7.09
CA VAL A 275 32.24 1.17 -7.01
C VAL A 275 31.21 2.23 -6.67
N GLN A 276 31.46 2.99 -5.60
CA GLN A 276 30.61 4.08 -5.14
C GLN A 276 31.45 5.33 -4.89
N PRO A 277 31.43 6.30 -5.82
CA PRO A 277 32.09 7.58 -5.62
C PRO A 277 31.63 8.32 -4.35
N ALA A 278 32.50 9.17 -3.82
CA ALA A 278 32.23 9.97 -2.63
C ALA A 278 31.14 11.05 -2.85
N ASP A 279 30.89 11.44 -4.10
CA ASP A 279 29.84 12.40 -4.49
C ASP A 279 28.95 11.83 -5.61
N GLY A 280 27.89 12.58 -5.96
CA GLY A 280 26.91 12.16 -6.98
C GLY A 280 25.91 11.09 -6.49
N PRO A 281 25.21 10.41 -7.41
CA PRO A 281 24.17 9.46 -7.07
C PRO A 281 24.71 8.14 -6.52
N ILE A 282 23.91 7.46 -5.71
CA ILE A 282 24.23 6.12 -5.20
C ILE A 282 23.87 5.06 -6.26
N ARG A 283 24.68 4.01 -6.39
CA ARG A 283 24.32 2.84 -7.17
C ARG A 283 23.16 2.08 -6.50
N ALA A 284 22.10 1.82 -7.24
CA ALA A 284 20.86 1.25 -6.73
C ALA A 284 21.03 -0.14 -6.07
N ASP A 285 21.89 -0.97 -6.63
CA ASP A 285 22.16 -2.33 -6.17
C ASP A 285 22.87 -2.42 -4.81
N LEU A 286 23.50 -1.32 -4.34
CA LEU A 286 24.24 -1.28 -3.08
C LEU A 286 23.38 -1.02 -1.85
N LEU A 287 22.08 -0.70 -2.03
CA LEU A 287 21.19 -0.24 -0.97
C LEU A 287 20.46 -1.36 -0.22
N GLY A 288 20.83 -2.62 -0.50
CA GLY A 288 20.34 -3.79 0.26
C GLY A 288 18.87 -4.16 -0.01
N ASN A 289 18.27 -3.61 -1.05
CA ASN A 289 16.92 -3.87 -1.50
C ASN A 289 16.88 -3.84 -3.03
N LEU A 290 16.15 -4.77 -3.65
CA LEU A 290 16.11 -4.95 -5.10
C LEU A 290 15.68 -3.69 -5.86
N TRP A 291 14.77 -2.92 -5.29
CA TRP A 291 14.27 -1.66 -5.87
C TRP A 291 14.90 -0.41 -5.25
N ALA A 292 15.82 -0.58 -4.29
CA ALA A 292 16.41 0.52 -3.52
C ALA A 292 15.36 1.44 -2.84
N GLN A 293 14.21 0.87 -2.51
CA GLN A 293 13.10 1.60 -1.91
C GLN A 293 13.26 1.79 -0.40
N GLU A 294 13.95 0.88 0.28
CA GLU A 294 14.24 0.87 1.71
C GLU A 294 15.69 0.45 1.91
N TRP A 295 16.38 1.04 2.90
CA TRP A 295 17.82 0.86 3.09
C TRP A 295 18.16 0.21 4.45
N GLY A 296 17.18 -0.28 5.18
CA GLY A 296 17.37 -0.88 6.51
C GLY A 296 18.38 -2.04 6.54
N ASN A 297 18.47 -2.80 5.43
CA ASN A 297 19.38 -3.95 5.32
C ASN A 297 20.86 -3.61 5.30
N ILE A 298 21.21 -2.36 4.99
CA ILE A 298 22.60 -1.89 5.01
C ILE A 298 22.93 -1.13 6.29
N TYR A 299 22.12 -1.27 7.35
CA TYR A 299 22.39 -0.60 8.63
C TYR A 299 23.79 -0.93 9.16
N ASP A 300 24.25 -2.19 9.05
CA ASP A 300 25.59 -2.62 9.42
C ASP A 300 26.73 -1.91 8.68
N VAL A 301 26.47 -1.48 7.43
CA VAL A 301 27.44 -0.75 6.59
C VAL A 301 27.53 0.73 6.99
N VAL A 302 26.38 1.34 7.33
CA VAL A 302 26.31 2.80 7.54
C VAL A 302 26.32 3.21 9.01
N ALA A 303 25.90 2.33 9.93
CA ALA A 303 25.81 2.62 11.34
C ALA A 303 27.16 3.07 11.95
N PRO A 304 27.12 3.94 12.95
CA PRO A 304 28.32 4.27 13.74
C PRO A 304 28.96 3.02 14.35
N ARG A 305 30.28 2.98 14.36
CA ARG A 305 31.02 1.84 14.95
C ARG A 305 30.97 1.91 16.48
N GLY A 306 30.91 0.73 17.12
CA GLY A 306 30.97 0.60 18.58
C GLY A 306 29.61 0.64 19.28
N ALA A 307 29.59 1.03 20.55
CA ALA A 307 28.40 0.99 21.40
C ALA A 307 27.28 1.91 20.93
N SER A 308 27.61 3.03 20.28
CA SER A 308 26.63 3.99 19.74
C SER A 308 25.77 3.45 18.59
N GLY A 309 26.17 2.33 17.96
CA GLY A 309 25.38 1.66 16.92
C GLY A 309 24.50 0.51 17.42
N ARG A 310 24.51 0.24 18.74
CA ARG A 310 23.72 -0.87 19.31
C ARG A 310 22.41 -0.35 19.92
N PRO A 311 21.28 -1.07 19.72
CA PRO A 311 20.04 -0.74 20.41
C PRO A 311 20.21 -0.88 21.93
N ALA A 312 19.45 -0.08 22.69
CA ALA A 312 19.45 -0.10 24.16
C ALA A 312 18.92 -1.40 24.75
N TYR A 313 18.01 -2.03 24.07
CA TYR A 313 17.33 -3.26 24.43
C TYR A 313 17.01 -4.08 23.18
N ASP A 314 16.74 -5.35 23.39
CA ASP A 314 16.19 -6.27 22.42
C ASP A 314 14.76 -6.60 22.84
N LEU A 315 13.76 -6.12 22.09
CA LEU A 315 12.35 -6.35 22.40
C LEU A 315 12.01 -7.84 22.39
N THR A 316 12.61 -8.63 21.49
CA THR A 316 12.42 -10.09 21.47
C THR A 316 12.84 -10.71 22.79
N GLN A 317 14.03 -10.37 23.29
CA GLN A 317 14.51 -10.88 24.59
C GLN A 317 13.65 -10.41 25.78
N LEU A 318 13.12 -9.19 25.72
CA LEU A 318 12.19 -8.69 26.74
C LEU A 318 10.91 -9.50 26.77
N LEU A 319 10.31 -9.78 25.62
CA LEU A 319 9.09 -10.57 25.48
C LEU A 319 9.30 -12.03 25.96
N GLU A 320 10.39 -12.67 25.53
CA GLU A 320 10.77 -14.02 25.95
C GLU A 320 10.97 -14.09 27.46
N SER A 321 11.73 -13.15 28.02
CA SER A 321 12.01 -13.08 29.48
C SER A 321 10.75 -12.84 30.31
N ALA A 322 9.75 -12.16 29.75
CA ALA A 322 8.46 -11.93 30.37
C ALA A 322 7.43 -13.05 30.09
N ASN A 323 7.87 -14.16 29.46
CA ASN A 323 7.03 -15.31 29.09
C ASN A 323 5.79 -14.90 28.27
N TYR A 324 5.98 -14.04 27.24
CA TYR A 324 4.92 -13.75 26.29
C TYR A 324 4.62 -14.97 25.42
N THR A 325 3.37 -15.09 25.03
CA THR A 325 2.88 -16.05 24.05
C THR A 325 2.30 -15.26 22.86
N PRO A 326 2.09 -15.85 21.70
CA PRO A 326 1.42 -15.17 20.58
C PRO A 326 0.07 -14.55 20.99
N GLU A 327 -0.75 -15.27 21.73
CA GLU A 327 -2.03 -14.76 22.23
C GLU A 327 -1.82 -13.55 23.19
N ARG A 328 -0.82 -13.61 24.07
CA ARG A 328 -0.52 -12.52 24.99
C ARG A 328 -0.04 -11.27 24.25
N ILE A 329 0.65 -11.41 23.12
CA ILE A 329 1.02 -10.29 22.24
C ILE A 329 -0.25 -9.61 21.69
N VAL A 330 -1.21 -10.39 21.17
CA VAL A 330 -2.49 -9.84 20.67
C VAL A 330 -3.29 -9.18 21.78
N ARG A 331 -3.36 -9.78 22.98
CA ARG A 331 -4.01 -9.16 24.15
C ARG A 331 -3.33 -7.87 24.60
N GLN A 332 -2.02 -7.75 24.43
CA GLN A 332 -1.32 -6.49 24.72
C GLN A 332 -1.69 -5.41 23.73
N GLY A 333 -1.81 -5.73 22.43
CA GLY A 333 -2.34 -4.82 21.42
C GLY A 333 -3.78 -4.40 21.70
N GLU A 334 -4.67 -5.33 22.08
CA GLU A 334 -6.05 -5.01 22.54
C GLU A 334 -6.02 -4.09 23.75
N SER A 335 -5.14 -4.34 24.72
CA SER A 335 -4.98 -3.51 25.92
C SER A 335 -4.59 -2.08 25.57
N PHE A 336 -3.79 -1.88 24.52
CA PHE A 336 -3.46 -0.54 24.04
C PHE A 336 -4.73 0.24 23.67
N PHE A 337 -5.60 -0.32 22.84
CA PHE A 337 -6.85 0.32 22.43
C PHE A 337 -7.85 0.47 23.60
N SER A 338 -7.96 -0.55 24.44
CA SER A 338 -8.84 -0.49 25.62
C SER A 338 -8.41 0.59 26.60
N SER A 339 -7.10 0.85 26.73
CA SER A 339 -6.55 1.94 27.54
C SER A 339 -6.97 3.32 27.04
N LEU A 340 -7.14 3.46 25.72
CA LEU A 340 -7.66 4.67 25.07
C LEU A 340 -9.18 4.81 25.19
N GLY A 341 -9.89 3.80 25.70
CA GLY A 341 -11.35 3.80 25.88
C GLY A 341 -12.14 3.11 24.77
N PHE A 342 -11.48 2.44 23.82
CA PHE A 342 -12.17 1.58 22.87
C PHE A 342 -12.71 0.32 23.56
N ALA A 343 -13.83 -0.20 23.07
CA ALA A 343 -14.39 -1.44 23.57
C ALA A 343 -13.45 -2.62 23.30
N PRO A 344 -13.37 -3.62 24.19
CA PRO A 344 -12.62 -4.85 23.94
C PRO A 344 -13.05 -5.52 22.63
N LEU A 345 -12.17 -6.28 22.02
CA LEU A 345 -12.48 -7.08 20.84
C LEU A 345 -13.58 -8.11 21.16
N PRO A 346 -14.50 -8.41 20.23
CA PRO A 346 -15.58 -9.33 20.48
C PRO A 346 -15.05 -10.75 20.71
N GLN A 347 -15.83 -11.59 21.40
CA GLN A 347 -15.44 -12.97 21.64
C GLN A 347 -15.17 -13.73 20.34
N THR A 348 -15.95 -13.43 19.29
CA THR A 348 -15.77 -14.00 17.93
C THR A 348 -14.40 -13.74 17.33
N PHE A 349 -13.76 -12.61 17.67
CA PHE A 349 -12.38 -12.33 17.26
C PHE A 349 -11.41 -13.40 17.79
N TRP A 350 -11.50 -13.74 19.06
CA TRP A 350 -10.63 -14.72 19.72
C TRP A 350 -10.90 -16.16 19.25
N GLU A 351 -12.15 -16.46 18.89
CA GLU A 351 -12.59 -17.77 18.42
C GLU A 351 -12.22 -18.01 16.96
N ARG A 352 -12.19 -16.96 16.11
CA ARG A 352 -12.13 -17.09 14.66
C ARG A 352 -10.84 -16.59 14.02
N SER A 353 -10.07 -15.78 14.74
CA SER A 353 -8.76 -15.31 14.23
C SER A 353 -7.77 -16.45 14.10
N MET A 354 -6.87 -16.34 13.14
CA MET A 354 -5.71 -17.21 13.02
C MET A 354 -4.48 -16.50 13.58
N ILE A 355 -4.24 -16.65 14.90
CA ILE A 355 -3.14 -15.97 15.60
C ILE A 355 -1.82 -16.71 15.41
N THR A 356 -1.85 -18.02 15.28
CA THR A 356 -0.65 -18.86 15.12
C THR A 356 -0.77 -19.74 13.88
N GLN A 357 0.36 -20.16 13.32
CA GLN A 357 0.39 -21.06 12.18
C GLN A 357 -0.19 -22.45 12.57
N PRO A 358 -1.25 -22.92 11.88
CA PRO A 358 -1.74 -24.28 12.02
C PRO A 358 -0.68 -25.30 11.59
N ARG A 359 -0.74 -26.51 12.15
CA ARG A 359 0.19 -27.60 11.81
C ARG A 359 -0.37 -28.60 10.80
N ASP A 360 -1.65 -28.51 10.54
CA ASP A 360 -2.44 -29.51 9.81
C ASP A 360 -2.86 -29.03 8.41
N ARG A 361 -2.49 -27.82 8.02
CA ARG A 361 -2.88 -27.23 6.73
C ARG A 361 -1.95 -26.11 6.28
N GLU A 362 -1.93 -25.86 4.98
CA GLU A 362 -1.26 -24.70 4.38
C GLU A 362 -2.08 -23.44 4.54
N VAL A 363 -1.40 -22.34 4.89
CA VAL A 363 -2.00 -21.02 5.15
C VAL A 363 -1.10 -19.89 4.65
N GLN A 364 -1.69 -18.73 4.41
CA GLN A 364 -0.95 -17.48 4.23
C GLN A 364 -0.53 -16.92 5.60
N CYS A 365 0.76 -16.90 5.89
CA CYS A 365 1.29 -16.36 7.15
C CYS A 365 1.43 -14.84 7.17
N HIS A 366 1.29 -14.14 6.04
CA HIS A 366 1.34 -12.69 6.01
C HIS A 366 0.22 -12.10 6.87
N ALA A 367 0.58 -11.15 7.76
CA ALA A 367 -0.38 -10.52 8.66
C ALA A 367 -1.46 -9.75 7.89
N SER A 368 -2.69 -9.80 8.37
CA SER A 368 -3.81 -9.06 7.81
C SER A 368 -4.98 -8.97 8.78
N ALA A 369 -5.66 -7.84 8.79
CA ALA A 369 -6.87 -7.57 9.54
C ALA A 369 -8.11 -7.70 8.63
N TRP A 370 -9.19 -8.24 9.17
CA TRP A 370 -10.40 -8.58 8.42
C TRP A 370 -11.65 -8.09 9.16
N ASP A 371 -12.58 -7.52 8.41
CA ASP A 371 -13.98 -7.40 8.78
C ASP A 371 -14.77 -8.28 7.80
N VAL A 372 -15.34 -9.39 8.31
CA VAL A 372 -15.89 -10.44 7.46
C VAL A 372 -17.37 -10.22 7.15
N ASP A 373 -18.09 -9.50 8.01
CA ASP A 373 -19.53 -9.29 7.88
C ASP A 373 -19.95 -7.82 7.83
N ASN A 374 -18.99 -6.90 7.89
CA ASN A 374 -19.20 -5.46 7.96
C ASN A 374 -20.00 -5.00 9.22
N VAL A 375 -19.99 -5.81 10.27
CA VAL A 375 -20.72 -5.56 11.52
C VAL A 375 -19.80 -5.73 12.73
N GLU A 376 -19.41 -6.97 13.08
CA GLU A 376 -18.64 -7.26 14.30
C GLU A 376 -17.77 -8.54 14.15
N ASP A 377 -17.79 -9.23 13.01
CA ASP A 377 -16.94 -10.41 12.76
C ASP A 377 -15.53 -9.98 12.34
N LEU A 378 -14.86 -9.29 13.27
CA LEU A 378 -13.47 -8.85 13.11
C LEU A 378 -12.52 -10.02 13.34
N ARG A 379 -11.46 -10.11 12.55
CA ARG A 379 -10.42 -11.14 12.68
C ARG A 379 -9.05 -10.59 12.33
N ILE A 380 -7.99 -11.23 12.86
CA ILE A 380 -6.65 -11.14 12.31
C ILE A 380 -6.20 -12.51 11.81
N LYS A 381 -5.36 -12.49 10.78
CA LYS A 381 -4.66 -13.66 10.26
C LYS A 381 -3.16 -13.37 10.33
N MET A 382 -2.45 -14.14 11.14
CA MET A 382 -1.01 -13.98 11.32
C MET A 382 -0.41 -15.28 11.88
N CYS A 383 0.80 -15.64 11.46
CA CYS A 383 1.58 -16.71 12.07
C CYS A 383 2.50 -16.11 13.15
N THR A 384 1.89 -15.57 14.21
CA THR A 384 2.57 -14.79 15.24
C THR A 384 3.62 -15.63 15.99
N ARG A 385 4.81 -15.07 16.08
CA ARG A 385 5.92 -15.60 16.88
C ARG A 385 6.25 -14.62 18.00
N VAL A 386 6.91 -15.11 19.05
CA VAL A 386 7.35 -14.23 20.13
C VAL A 386 8.63 -13.53 19.72
N ASN A 387 8.48 -12.37 19.09
CA ASN A 387 9.57 -11.47 18.71
C ASN A 387 9.10 -10.02 18.65
N GLY A 388 10.04 -9.08 18.59
CA GLY A 388 9.75 -7.65 18.57
C GLY A 388 9.03 -7.19 17.32
N ASP A 389 9.33 -7.78 16.16
CA ASP A 389 8.71 -7.41 14.89
C ASP A 389 7.23 -7.80 14.87
N ASP A 390 6.90 -9.03 15.30
CA ASP A 390 5.52 -9.50 15.38
C ASP A 390 4.72 -8.74 16.44
N PHE A 391 5.36 -8.31 17.54
CA PHE A 391 4.72 -7.45 18.54
C PHE A 391 4.27 -6.12 17.94
N VAL A 392 5.13 -5.46 17.17
CA VAL A 392 4.82 -4.21 16.47
C VAL A 392 3.76 -4.45 15.39
N THR A 393 3.87 -5.53 14.62
CA THR A 393 2.92 -5.89 13.56
C THR A 393 1.51 -6.13 14.11
N VAL A 394 1.38 -6.82 15.25
CA VAL A 394 0.06 -6.99 15.90
C VAL A 394 -0.57 -5.65 16.27
N HIS A 395 0.20 -4.69 16.78
CA HIS A 395 -0.32 -3.35 17.07
C HIS A 395 -0.81 -2.65 15.80
N HIS A 396 -0.08 -2.81 14.67
CA HIS A 396 -0.49 -2.30 13.36
C HIS A 396 -1.81 -2.94 12.87
N GLU A 397 -1.90 -4.27 12.86
CA GLU A 397 -3.08 -5.00 12.38
C GLU A 397 -4.34 -4.68 13.21
N LEU A 398 -4.19 -4.56 14.52
CA LEU A 398 -5.31 -4.14 15.36
C LEU A 398 -5.73 -2.70 15.08
N GLY A 399 -4.83 -1.84 14.62
CA GLY A 399 -5.17 -0.51 14.10
C GLY A 399 -6.22 -0.58 12.99
N HIS A 400 -6.06 -1.52 12.06
CA HIS A 400 -7.05 -1.77 11.02
C HIS A 400 -8.38 -2.29 11.59
N ASN A 401 -8.36 -3.27 12.49
CA ASN A 401 -9.60 -3.81 13.07
C ASN A 401 -10.39 -2.76 13.85
N TYR A 402 -9.73 -1.91 14.64
CA TYR A 402 -10.41 -0.84 15.36
C TYR A 402 -10.92 0.26 14.43
N TYR A 403 -10.28 0.51 13.30
CA TYR A 403 -10.79 1.40 12.27
C TYR A 403 -12.04 0.81 11.59
N GLN A 404 -11.98 -0.45 11.16
CA GLN A 404 -13.11 -1.19 10.58
C GLN A 404 -14.32 -1.13 11.52
N ARG A 405 -14.11 -1.42 12.80
CA ARG A 405 -15.14 -1.37 13.82
C ARG A 405 -15.73 0.03 14.02
N ALA A 406 -14.90 1.07 13.94
CA ALA A 406 -15.34 2.44 14.18
C ALA A 406 -16.33 2.94 13.12
N TYR A 407 -16.15 2.56 11.86
CA TYR A 407 -17.04 2.99 10.79
C TYR A 407 -18.18 2.01 10.45
N ASN A 408 -18.33 0.88 11.16
CA ASN A 408 -19.31 -0.16 10.85
C ASN A 408 -20.79 0.29 10.90
N GLN A 409 -21.08 1.49 11.43
CA GLN A 409 -22.40 2.10 11.41
C GLN A 409 -22.67 2.97 10.19
N GLN A 410 -21.69 3.15 9.31
CA GLN A 410 -21.84 3.90 8.07
C GLN A 410 -22.62 3.08 7.01
N PRO A 411 -23.28 3.73 6.03
CA PRO A 411 -23.74 3.08 4.81
C PRO A 411 -22.61 2.30 4.12
N PHE A 412 -22.95 1.24 3.40
CA PHE A 412 -21.97 0.29 2.85
C PHE A 412 -20.85 0.95 2.04
N LEU A 413 -21.16 1.90 1.16
CA LEU A 413 -20.16 2.59 0.36
C LEU A 413 -19.20 3.49 1.15
N TYR A 414 -19.46 3.70 2.44
CA TYR A 414 -18.61 4.46 3.35
C TYR A 414 -17.83 3.59 4.33
N LEU A 415 -17.95 2.25 4.24
CA LEU A 415 -17.20 1.29 5.06
C LEU A 415 -15.74 1.17 4.56
N ASP A 416 -15.04 2.28 4.55
CA ASP A 416 -13.63 2.40 4.19
C ASP A 416 -13.04 3.61 4.91
N SER A 417 -11.73 3.80 4.83
CA SER A 417 -11.05 4.99 5.35
C SER A 417 -11.33 6.24 4.50
N ALA A 418 -11.03 7.41 5.04
CA ALA A 418 -11.25 8.68 4.35
C ALA A 418 -10.51 8.80 3.01
N ASN A 419 -9.36 8.15 2.87
CA ASN A 419 -8.66 7.83 1.62
C ASN A 419 -7.71 6.65 1.82
N ASP A 420 -7.15 6.11 0.74
CA ASP A 420 -6.29 4.92 0.73
C ASP A 420 -5.08 4.98 1.69
N GLY A 421 -4.61 6.18 2.05
CA GLY A 421 -3.48 6.36 2.96
C GLY A 421 -3.85 6.31 4.45
N PHE A 422 -5.12 6.53 4.81
CA PHE A 422 -5.53 6.64 6.23
C PHE A 422 -5.49 5.30 6.95
N HIS A 423 -5.95 4.23 6.32
CA HIS A 423 -5.98 2.91 6.95
C HIS A 423 -4.57 2.45 7.35
N GLU A 424 -3.64 2.50 6.40
CA GLU A 424 -2.23 2.17 6.64
C GLU A 424 -1.59 3.14 7.64
N ALA A 425 -1.91 4.44 7.55
CA ALA A 425 -1.37 5.45 8.46
C ALA A 425 -1.81 5.22 9.90
N ILE A 426 -3.03 4.75 10.14
CA ILE A 426 -3.52 4.42 11.49
C ILE A 426 -2.81 3.19 12.03
N GLY A 427 -2.73 2.09 11.28
CA GLY A 427 -1.95 0.92 11.68
C GLY A 427 -0.51 1.30 12.04
N ASP A 428 0.14 2.05 11.17
CA ASP A 428 1.51 2.55 11.37
C ASP A 428 1.65 3.53 12.55
N THR A 429 0.62 4.35 12.85
CA THR A 429 0.60 5.24 14.03
C THR A 429 0.63 4.43 15.33
N ILE A 430 -0.15 3.37 15.39
CA ILE A 430 -0.17 2.48 16.56
C ILE A 430 1.16 1.70 16.66
N ALA A 431 1.72 1.26 15.54
CA ALA A 431 3.06 0.65 15.50
C ALA A 431 4.16 1.61 16.00
N LEU A 432 4.12 2.91 15.63
CA LEU A 432 5.03 3.93 16.16
C LEU A 432 4.89 4.13 17.67
N SER A 433 3.73 3.83 18.24
CA SER A 433 3.46 3.97 19.67
C SER A 433 4.17 2.91 20.54
N VAL A 434 4.81 1.91 19.91
CA VAL A 434 5.65 0.93 20.61
C VAL A 434 7.01 1.57 20.94
N THR A 435 6.98 2.56 21.83
CA THR A 435 8.14 3.35 22.27
C THR A 435 8.74 2.79 23.57
N PRO A 436 9.97 3.19 23.92
CA PRO A 436 10.55 2.84 25.23
C PRO A 436 9.66 3.23 26.42
N GLU A 437 8.99 4.37 26.34
CA GLU A 437 8.05 4.84 27.38
C GLU A 437 6.84 3.91 27.50
N TYR A 438 6.22 3.53 26.37
CA TYR A 438 5.13 2.55 26.38
C TYR A 438 5.59 1.20 26.95
N LEU A 439 6.76 0.69 26.51
CA LEU A 439 7.31 -0.57 27.03
C LEU A 439 7.58 -0.50 28.54
N ARG A 440 7.96 0.66 29.06
CA ARG A 440 8.13 0.90 30.49
C ARG A 440 6.77 0.93 31.22
N GLU A 441 5.76 1.57 30.64
CA GLU A 441 4.41 1.65 31.23
C GLU A 441 3.76 0.28 31.36
N ILE A 442 3.96 -0.62 30.40
CA ILE A 442 3.45 -1.99 30.46
C ILE A 442 4.39 -2.97 31.20
N GLY A 443 5.49 -2.47 31.77
CA GLY A 443 6.41 -3.24 32.62
C GLY A 443 7.40 -4.14 31.89
N LEU A 444 7.52 -4.03 30.57
CA LEU A 444 8.52 -4.77 29.77
C LEU A 444 9.91 -4.15 29.86
N LEU A 445 10.03 -2.85 30.01
CA LEU A 445 11.30 -2.13 30.11
C LEU A 445 11.44 -1.50 31.49
N ARG A 446 12.59 -1.63 32.12
CA ARG A 446 12.89 -1.00 33.42
C ARG A 446 13.49 0.39 33.23
N ALA A 447 13.35 1.26 34.25
CA ALA A 447 13.88 2.62 34.20
C ALA A 447 15.39 2.70 33.89
N ASN A 448 16.19 1.74 34.37
CA ASN A 448 17.63 1.66 34.10
C ASN A 448 18.00 1.05 32.73
N GLN A 449 17.04 0.64 31.94
CA GLN A 449 17.18 0.11 30.57
C GLN A 449 16.71 1.11 29.52
N MET A 450 16.28 2.30 29.95
CA MET A 450 15.84 3.36 29.01
C MET A 450 17.02 3.80 28.13
N PRO A 451 16.77 4.06 26.84
CA PRO A 451 17.81 4.47 25.91
C PRO A 451 18.49 5.77 26.30
N THR A 452 19.82 5.84 26.08
CA THR A 452 20.54 7.12 26.10
C THR A 452 20.26 7.89 24.80
N PRO A 453 20.57 9.21 24.74
CA PRO A 453 20.42 9.99 23.49
C PRO A 453 21.18 9.40 22.29
N GLU A 454 22.33 8.75 22.53
CA GLU A 454 23.11 8.06 21.49
C GLU A 454 22.38 6.82 20.94
N GLN A 455 21.74 6.06 21.84
CA GLN A 455 20.97 4.87 21.47
C GLN A 455 19.65 5.25 20.78
N ASP A 456 19.03 6.38 21.15
CA ASP A 456 17.89 6.93 20.40
C ASP A 456 18.29 7.28 18.96
N ARG A 457 19.46 7.91 18.76
CA ARG A 457 19.93 8.21 17.40
C ARG A 457 20.14 6.95 16.56
N ALA A 458 20.64 5.87 17.18
CA ALA A 458 20.79 4.58 16.50
C ALA A 458 19.41 3.99 16.09
N LEU A 459 18.40 4.09 16.97
CA LEU A 459 17.05 3.69 16.67
C LEU A 459 16.44 4.53 15.54
N LEU A 460 16.55 5.86 15.64
CA LEU A 460 16.05 6.79 14.63
C LEU A 460 16.76 6.61 13.28
N LEU A 461 18.07 6.33 13.25
CA LEU A 461 18.77 6.02 12.00
C LEU A 461 18.23 4.75 11.35
N ARG A 462 17.99 3.69 12.13
CA ARG A 462 17.37 2.45 11.61
C ARG A 462 15.99 2.72 11.03
N GLN A 463 15.14 3.48 11.73
CA GLN A 463 13.83 3.87 11.25
C GLN A 463 13.89 4.78 10.01
N ALA A 464 14.87 5.70 9.94
CA ALA A 464 15.02 6.58 8.78
C ALA A 464 15.46 5.83 7.52
N LEU A 465 16.34 4.82 7.65
CA LEU A 465 16.73 3.93 6.54
C LEU A 465 15.57 3.10 5.98
N ASP A 466 14.49 2.93 6.74
CA ASP A 466 13.24 2.35 6.28
C ASP A 466 12.28 3.47 5.79
N LYS A 467 11.78 4.29 6.70
CA LYS A 467 10.64 5.20 6.47
C LYS A 467 10.99 6.42 5.61
N ILE A 468 12.14 7.06 5.83
CA ILE A 468 12.56 8.25 5.06
C ILE A 468 13.11 7.85 3.69
N ALA A 469 13.92 6.79 3.62
CA ALA A 469 14.46 6.28 2.37
C ALA A 469 13.36 5.88 1.37
N PHE A 470 12.21 5.41 1.86
CA PHE A 470 11.07 4.99 1.05
C PHE A 470 10.36 6.15 0.33
N LEU A 471 10.31 7.33 0.92
CA LEU A 471 9.42 8.41 0.47
C LEU A 471 9.55 8.78 -1.01
N PRO A 472 10.76 9.04 -1.55
CA PRO A 472 10.86 9.39 -2.98
C PRO A 472 10.46 8.24 -3.90
N PHE A 473 10.67 6.99 -3.52
CA PHE A 473 10.21 5.84 -4.29
C PHE A 473 8.67 5.70 -4.22
N GLY A 474 8.09 5.89 -3.04
CA GLY A 474 6.64 5.90 -2.84
C GLY A 474 5.94 6.94 -3.71
N LEU A 475 6.59 8.08 -3.94
CA LEU A 475 6.11 9.16 -4.78
C LEU A 475 6.29 8.89 -6.29
N LEU A 476 7.51 8.50 -6.70
CA LEU A 476 7.88 8.48 -8.12
C LEU A 476 7.20 7.36 -8.91
N VAL A 477 6.85 6.23 -8.29
CA VAL A 477 6.25 5.08 -9.01
C VAL A 477 4.94 5.49 -9.70
N ASP A 478 4.08 6.21 -9.00
CA ASP A 478 2.81 6.67 -9.59
C ASP A 478 3.01 7.89 -10.47
N ARG A 479 3.90 8.80 -10.16
CA ARG A 479 4.23 9.92 -11.07
C ARG A 479 4.70 9.41 -12.43
N TYR A 480 5.51 8.35 -12.45
CA TYR A 480 5.93 7.69 -13.66
C TYR A 480 4.73 7.09 -14.41
N ARG A 481 3.83 6.38 -13.71
CA ARG A 481 2.63 5.79 -14.32
C ARG A 481 1.63 6.85 -14.79
N TRP A 482 1.45 7.95 -14.06
CA TRP A 482 0.61 9.06 -14.53
C TRP A 482 1.15 9.65 -15.84
N GLY A 483 2.48 9.76 -15.98
CA GLY A 483 3.11 10.15 -17.23
C GLY A 483 2.85 9.17 -18.37
N ILE A 484 2.78 7.87 -18.09
CA ILE A 484 2.41 6.86 -19.10
C ILE A 484 0.93 6.98 -19.45
N PHE A 485 0.04 7.09 -18.48
CA PHE A 485 -1.41 7.20 -18.73
C PHE A 485 -1.76 8.48 -19.51
N ASN A 486 -1.16 9.63 -19.20
CA ASN A 486 -1.42 10.87 -19.92
C ASN A 486 -0.63 11.02 -21.23
N GLY A 487 0.23 10.06 -21.59
CA GLY A 487 1.00 10.02 -22.82
C GLY A 487 2.25 10.91 -22.85
N SER A 488 2.63 11.56 -21.76
CA SER A 488 3.92 12.29 -21.68
C SER A 488 5.12 11.36 -21.60
N ILE A 489 4.93 10.13 -21.13
CA ILE A 489 5.90 9.04 -21.14
C ILE A 489 5.34 7.95 -22.08
N THR A 490 6.12 7.61 -23.09
CA THR A 490 5.74 6.66 -24.15
C THR A 490 6.75 5.50 -24.21
N PRO A 491 6.47 4.42 -24.92
CA PRO A 491 7.46 3.36 -25.12
C PRO A 491 8.83 3.83 -25.65
N ALA A 492 8.88 4.99 -26.32
CA ALA A 492 10.13 5.55 -26.81
C ALA A 492 11.05 6.11 -25.71
N ASN A 493 10.51 6.35 -24.49
CA ASN A 493 11.26 6.91 -23.36
C ASN A 493 10.89 6.29 -22.02
N TYR A 494 10.35 5.07 -21.99
CA TYR A 494 9.98 4.37 -20.75
C TYR A 494 11.16 4.25 -19.78
N GLN A 495 12.31 3.77 -20.27
CA GLN A 495 13.47 3.54 -19.42
C GLN A 495 14.16 4.84 -19.01
N SER A 496 14.41 5.75 -19.95
CA SER A 496 15.07 7.02 -19.65
C SER A 496 14.25 7.90 -18.71
N ALA A 497 12.93 7.93 -18.83
CA ALA A 497 12.04 8.64 -17.90
C ALA A 497 12.10 8.03 -16.48
N TRP A 498 12.12 6.70 -16.39
CA TRP A 498 12.29 6.00 -15.11
C TRP A 498 13.62 6.35 -14.45
N ASP A 499 14.74 6.23 -15.18
CA ASP A 499 16.06 6.53 -14.67
C ASP A 499 16.20 8.01 -14.26
N GLN A 500 15.61 8.92 -15.03
CA GLN A 500 15.59 10.35 -14.71
C GLN A 500 14.82 10.63 -13.41
N MET A 501 13.64 10.03 -13.23
CA MET A 501 12.88 10.18 -11.99
C MET A 501 13.61 9.58 -10.78
N ARG A 502 14.24 8.41 -10.95
CA ARG A 502 15.07 7.79 -9.92
C ARG A 502 16.24 8.70 -9.53
N LEU A 503 16.89 9.31 -10.50
CA LEU A 503 17.95 10.29 -10.24
C LEU A 503 17.40 11.53 -9.54
N GLN A 504 16.33 12.11 -10.06
CA GLN A 504 15.74 13.35 -9.54
C GLN A 504 15.26 13.23 -8.09
N TYR A 505 14.48 12.20 -7.78
CA TYR A 505 13.83 12.04 -6.48
C TYR A 505 14.67 11.24 -5.48
N GLN A 506 15.31 10.15 -5.93
CA GLN A 506 16.08 9.29 -5.03
C GLN A 506 17.59 9.55 -5.02
N GLY A 507 18.13 10.28 -5.99
CA GLY A 507 19.59 10.45 -6.10
C GLY A 507 20.32 9.14 -6.34
N ILE A 508 19.72 8.22 -7.10
CA ILE A 508 20.32 6.92 -7.40
C ILE A 508 20.49 6.73 -8.91
N ARG A 509 21.35 5.82 -9.27
CA ARG A 509 21.62 5.41 -10.65
C ARG A 509 21.65 3.88 -10.79
N PRO A 510 21.30 3.33 -11.95
CA PRO A 510 21.50 1.91 -12.21
C PRO A 510 23.00 1.54 -12.14
N PRO A 511 23.33 0.27 -11.79
CA PRO A 511 24.73 -0.20 -11.75
C PRO A 511 25.35 -0.33 -13.14
N VAL A 512 24.54 -0.49 -14.17
CA VAL A 512 24.95 -0.65 -15.59
C VAL A 512 24.13 0.28 -16.47
N ALA A 513 24.66 0.64 -17.64
CA ALA A 513 23.92 1.44 -18.61
C ALA A 513 22.63 0.74 -19.05
N ARG A 514 21.56 1.53 -19.17
CA ARG A 514 20.25 1.08 -19.61
C ARG A 514 19.90 1.70 -20.98
N THR A 515 19.01 1.06 -21.70
CA THR A 515 18.52 1.52 -23.01
C THR A 515 16.99 1.43 -23.05
N GLU A 516 16.35 1.98 -24.06
CA GLU A 516 14.89 1.90 -24.22
C GLU A 516 14.36 0.49 -24.54
N GLN A 517 15.21 -0.51 -24.67
CA GLN A 517 14.81 -1.91 -24.70
C GLN A 517 14.51 -2.48 -23.29
N ASN A 518 14.96 -1.78 -22.25
CA ASN A 518 14.67 -2.12 -20.87
C ASN A 518 13.31 -1.52 -20.43
N PHE A 519 12.79 -2.06 -19.35
CA PHE A 519 11.60 -1.55 -18.67
C PHE A 519 11.70 -1.91 -17.19
N ASP A 520 12.65 -1.28 -16.47
CA ASP A 520 12.97 -1.60 -15.07
C ASP A 520 11.80 -1.32 -14.13
N ALA A 521 10.91 -0.38 -14.48
CA ALA A 521 9.66 -0.15 -13.75
C ALA A 521 8.78 -1.40 -13.70
N GLY A 522 8.72 -2.19 -14.80
CA GLY A 522 7.97 -3.45 -14.86
C GLY A 522 8.51 -4.55 -13.94
N ALA A 523 9.78 -4.43 -13.52
CA ALA A 523 10.38 -5.35 -12.55
C ALA A 523 9.98 -5.07 -11.08
N LYS A 524 9.09 -4.10 -10.82
CA LYS A 524 8.43 -3.84 -9.54
C LYS A 524 6.99 -4.33 -9.60
N TYR A 525 6.62 -5.30 -8.77
CA TYR A 525 5.30 -5.96 -8.76
C TYR A 525 4.10 -5.02 -8.96
N HIS A 526 4.09 -3.88 -8.28
CA HIS A 526 2.98 -2.92 -8.31
C HIS A 526 2.72 -2.30 -9.68
N VAL A 527 3.70 -2.31 -10.59
CA VAL A 527 3.54 -1.80 -11.95
C VAL A 527 2.77 -2.81 -12.80
N PRO A 528 3.22 -4.05 -13.01
CA PRO A 528 2.46 -5.06 -13.77
C PRO A 528 1.14 -5.45 -13.10
N ALA A 529 1.05 -5.42 -11.77
CA ALA A 529 -0.19 -5.69 -11.05
C ALA A 529 -1.13 -4.47 -10.95
N SER A 530 -0.73 -3.33 -11.49
CA SER A 530 -1.52 -2.09 -11.53
C SER A 530 -1.99 -1.58 -10.15
N VAL A 531 -1.23 -1.87 -9.09
CA VAL A 531 -1.56 -1.43 -7.73
C VAL A 531 -1.17 0.04 -7.54
N PRO A 532 -2.11 0.97 -7.26
CA PRO A 532 -1.77 2.37 -6.94
C PRO A 532 -0.78 2.46 -5.78
N TYR A 533 0.26 3.30 -5.93
CA TYR A 533 1.42 3.28 -5.03
C TYR A 533 1.53 4.52 -4.13
N THR A 534 0.95 5.65 -4.53
CA THR A 534 1.01 6.92 -3.78
C THR A 534 0.38 6.79 -2.38
N ARG A 535 -0.54 5.84 -2.17
CA ARG A 535 -1.11 5.53 -0.86
C ARG A 535 -0.04 5.25 0.21
N TYR A 536 1.04 4.58 -0.16
CA TYR A 536 2.15 4.28 0.77
C TYR A 536 2.98 5.51 1.10
N PHE A 537 3.16 6.42 0.14
CA PHE A 537 3.78 7.72 0.39
C PHE A 537 2.96 8.55 1.38
N LEU A 538 1.64 8.63 1.17
CA LEU A 538 0.74 9.34 2.07
C LEU A 538 0.70 8.70 3.45
N ALA A 539 0.60 7.38 3.54
CA ALA A 539 0.56 6.66 4.80
C ALA A 539 1.84 6.91 5.64
N ARG A 540 3.01 6.88 4.99
CA ARG A 540 4.30 7.15 5.66
C ARG A 540 4.37 8.57 6.23
N ILE A 541 3.69 9.55 5.65
CA ILE A 541 3.64 10.93 6.16
C ILE A 541 2.56 11.07 7.23
N LEU A 542 1.34 10.60 6.94
CA LEU A 542 0.18 10.72 7.83
C LEU A 542 0.40 10.03 9.17
N GLN A 543 1.10 8.90 9.23
CA GLN A 543 1.39 8.23 10.49
C GLN A 543 2.08 9.16 11.50
N PHE A 544 3.00 10.01 11.05
CA PHE A 544 3.67 10.97 11.94
C PHE A 544 2.78 12.15 12.30
N GLN A 545 1.90 12.56 11.40
CA GLN A 545 0.94 13.64 11.66
C GLN A 545 -0.10 13.18 12.70
N PHE A 546 -0.64 11.97 12.57
CA PHE A 546 -1.54 11.39 13.55
C PHE A 546 -0.84 11.14 14.90
N TYR A 547 0.38 10.61 14.85
CA TYR A 547 1.15 10.35 16.05
C TYR A 547 1.46 11.63 16.82
N LYS A 548 1.90 12.69 16.13
CA LYS A 548 2.11 14.00 16.76
C LYS A 548 0.83 14.56 17.37
N ALA A 549 -0.29 14.50 16.64
CA ALA A 549 -1.57 14.97 17.16
C ALA A 549 -1.99 14.22 18.44
N ALA A 550 -1.81 12.90 18.49
CA ALA A 550 -2.05 12.10 19.68
C ALA A 550 -1.14 12.52 20.86
N CYS A 551 0.14 12.75 20.59
CA CYS A 551 1.10 13.17 21.60
C CYS A 551 0.81 14.58 22.16
N ASP A 552 0.47 15.53 21.27
CA ASP A 552 0.09 16.89 21.68
C ASP A 552 -1.18 16.87 22.57
N GLN A 553 -2.19 16.09 22.18
CA GLN A 553 -3.42 15.90 22.95
C GLN A 553 -3.17 15.21 24.29
N ALA A 554 -2.19 14.31 24.35
CA ALA A 554 -1.76 13.67 25.60
C ALA A 554 -0.93 14.60 26.51
N GLY A 555 -0.61 15.83 26.06
CA GLY A 555 0.22 16.78 26.80
C GLY A 555 1.70 16.40 26.85
N TRP A 556 2.18 15.61 25.88
CA TRP A 556 3.58 15.20 25.83
C TRP A 556 4.51 16.39 25.58
N THR A 557 5.58 16.55 26.36
CA THR A 557 6.55 17.63 26.27
C THR A 557 7.98 17.14 25.98
N GLY A 558 8.19 15.82 25.95
CA GLY A 558 9.48 15.20 25.63
C GLY A 558 9.75 15.09 24.13
N PRO A 559 10.86 14.47 23.74
CA PRO A 559 11.14 14.17 22.33
C PRO A 559 10.00 13.35 21.71
N LEU A 560 9.57 13.72 20.50
CA LEU A 560 8.38 13.09 19.88
C LEU A 560 8.55 11.57 19.68
N HIS A 561 9.74 11.10 19.30
CA HIS A 561 10.04 9.68 19.13
C HIS A 561 9.98 8.82 20.42
N ARG A 562 9.82 9.45 21.56
CA ARG A 562 9.61 8.77 22.87
C ARG A 562 8.20 8.88 23.40
N CYS A 563 7.32 9.59 22.74
CA CYS A 563 5.96 9.82 23.20
C CYS A 563 5.22 8.51 23.49
N SER A 564 4.47 8.49 24.59
CA SER A 564 3.44 7.50 24.84
C SER A 564 2.13 8.24 25.11
N PHE A 565 1.07 7.80 24.47
CA PHE A 565 -0.31 8.23 24.76
C PHE A 565 -1.17 7.08 25.28
N TYR A 566 -0.52 5.98 25.68
CA TYR A 566 -1.17 4.84 26.33
C TYR A 566 -1.98 5.30 27.55
N GLY A 567 -3.19 4.82 27.70
CA GLY A 567 -4.08 5.21 28.81
C GLY A 567 -4.82 6.55 28.63
N ASN A 568 -4.55 7.31 27.56
CA ASN A 568 -5.18 8.61 27.36
C ASN A 568 -6.54 8.49 26.65
N ARG A 569 -7.63 8.54 27.42
CA ARG A 569 -8.99 8.38 26.89
C ARG A 569 -9.45 9.55 26.01
N GLU A 570 -8.93 10.75 26.20
CA GLU A 570 -9.28 11.90 25.38
C GLU A 570 -8.72 11.73 23.95
N VAL A 571 -7.47 11.29 23.84
CA VAL A 571 -6.87 10.91 22.56
C VAL A 571 -7.71 9.84 21.86
N GLY A 572 -8.09 8.78 22.58
CA GLY A 572 -8.91 7.71 22.03
C GLY A 572 -10.29 8.18 21.55
N GLN A 573 -10.94 9.08 22.30
CA GLN A 573 -12.24 9.64 21.90
C GLN A 573 -12.13 10.45 20.60
N ARG A 574 -11.13 11.32 20.48
CA ARG A 574 -10.91 12.13 19.26
C ARG A 574 -10.49 11.25 18.07
N LEU A 575 -9.66 10.26 18.31
CA LEU A 575 -9.29 9.28 17.30
C LEU A 575 -10.55 8.57 16.78
N ASN A 576 -11.39 8.04 17.67
CA ASN A 576 -12.62 7.35 17.28
C ASN A 576 -13.59 8.24 16.50
N GLN A 577 -13.67 9.55 16.81
CA GLN A 577 -14.47 10.50 16.02
C GLN A 577 -14.02 10.58 14.56
N MET A 578 -12.72 10.59 14.30
CA MET A 578 -12.19 10.55 12.94
C MET A 578 -12.47 9.19 12.27
N LEU A 579 -12.16 8.10 12.96
CA LEU A 579 -12.32 6.75 12.42
C LEU A 579 -13.79 6.45 12.05
N ALA A 580 -14.74 6.88 12.88
CA ALA A 580 -16.17 6.66 12.67
C ALA A 580 -16.74 7.38 11.44
N MET A 581 -16.04 8.36 10.89
CA MET A 581 -16.46 9.02 9.65
C MET A 581 -16.38 8.09 8.43
N GLY A 582 -15.47 7.10 8.46
CA GLY A 582 -15.21 6.27 7.29
C GLY A 582 -14.93 7.12 6.04
N ALA A 583 -15.45 6.71 4.91
CA ALA A 583 -15.38 7.45 3.65
C ALA A 583 -16.51 8.47 3.44
N SER A 584 -17.37 8.72 4.45
CA SER A 584 -18.56 9.58 4.32
C SER A 584 -18.26 11.07 4.12
N ARG A 585 -17.06 11.51 4.49
CA ARG A 585 -16.61 12.90 4.38
C ARG A 585 -15.30 12.99 3.59
N PRO A 586 -15.01 14.16 2.97
CA PRO A 586 -13.71 14.38 2.37
C PRO A 586 -12.59 14.25 3.40
N TRP A 587 -11.45 13.68 3.01
CA TRP A 587 -10.34 13.43 3.93
C TRP A 587 -9.86 14.67 4.73
N PRO A 588 -9.94 15.93 4.23
CA PRO A 588 -9.56 17.09 5.05
C PRO A 588 -10.45 17.29 6.29
N GLU A 589 -11.72 16.86 6.24
CA GLU A 589 -12.63 16.90 7.38
C GLU A 589 -12.29 15.81 8.41
N ALA A 590 -12.00 14.60 7.93
CA ALA A 590 -11.55 13.51 8.79
C ALA A 590 -10.21 13.87 9.47
N LEU A 591 -9.25 14.40 8.72
CA LEU A 591 -7.97 14.85 9.25
C LEU A 591 -8.16 15.92 10.34
N GLN A 592 -9.02 16.92 10.08
CA GLN A 592 -9.31 18.00 11.03
C GLN A 592 -9.94 17.48 12.33
N ALA A 593 -10.80 16.48 12.25
CA ALA A 593 -11.48 15.93 13.43
C ALA A 593 -10.48 15.38 14.47
N PHE A 594 -9.35 14.85 14.03
CA PHE A 594 -8.33 14.32 14.94
C PHE A 594 -7.15 15.27 15.15
N THR A 595 -6.63 15.88 14.08
CA THR A 595 -5.39 16.68 14.16
C THR A 595 -5.63 18.17 14.37
N GLY A 596 -6.85 18.64 14.16
CA GLY A 596 -7.19 20.08 14.16
C GLY A 596 -6.80 20.80 12.85
N SER A 597 -6.12 20.14 11.91
CA SER A 597 -5.71 20.68 10.61
C SER A 597 -6.47 20.02 9.47
N ARG A 598 -6.81 20.79 8.44
CA ARG A 598 -7.36 20.28 7.18
C ARG A 598 -6.28 19.92 6.15
N GLU A 599 -5.02 20.19 6.46
CA GLU A 599 -3.90 20.04 5.54
C GLU A 599 -2.98 18.90 5.97
N MET A 600 -2.63 18.02 5.04
CA MET A 600 -1.54 17.06 5.24
C MET A 600 -0.21 17.81 5.34
N SER A 601 0.66 17.40 6.26
CA SER A 601 1.99 17.99 6.45
C SER A 601 3.01 16.91 6.81
N ALA A 602 4.21 17.03 6.25
CA ALA A 602 5.35 16.20 6.60
C ALA A 602 6.19 16.80 7.75
N GLN A 603 5.84 18.00 8.26
CA GLN A 603 6.56 18.63 9.38
C GLN A 603 6.59 17.77 10.66
N PRO A 604 5.51 17.05 11.05
CA PRO A 604 5.56 16.12 12.17
C PRO A 604 6.62 15.02 12.01
N MET A 605 6.82 14.52 10.80
CA MET A 605 7.89 13.56 10.51
C MET A 605 9.28 14.20 10.69
N VAL A 606 9.50 15.40 10.18
CA VAL A 606 10.75 16.13 10.38
C VAL A 606 11.00 16.40 11.87
N GLU A 607 9.96 16.72 12.63
CA GLU A 607 10.06 16.89 14.09
C GLU A 607 10.43 15.58 14.81
N TYR A 608 9.83 14.48 14.43
CA TYR A 608 10.16 13.16 14.99
C TYR A 608 11.63 12.79 14.79
N PHE A 609 12.16 13.06 13.60
CA PHE A 609 13.55 12.79 13.24
C PHE A 609 14.53 13.95 13.54
N ARG A 610 14.09 15.02 14.16
CA ARG A 610 14.95 16.21 14.44
C ARG A 610 16.27 15.87 15.16
N PRO A 611 16.30 14.98 16.18
CA PRO A 611 17.57 14.62 16.83
C PRO A 611 18.52 13.88 15.87
N LEU A 612 17.99 13.11 14.93
CA LEU A 612 18.78 12.45 13.89
C LEU A 612 19.27 13.46 12.84
N LEU A 613 18.40 14.36 12.37
CA LEU A 613 18.73 15.35 11.35
C LEU A 613 19.92 16.21 11.78
N GLY A 614 19.88 16.78 12.99
CA GLY A 614 20.99 17.58 13.50
C GLY A 614 22.30 16.80 13.59
N TRP A 615 22.23 15.52 13.96
CA TRP A 615 23.41 14.66 13.96
C TRP A 615 23.89 14.32 12.54
N LEU A 616 23.00 14.05 11.59
CA LEU A 616 23.37 13.80 10.18
C LEU A 616 24.04 15.03 9.56
N GLU A 617 23.52 16.23 9.81
CA GLU A 617 24.13 17.48 9.35
C GLU A 617 25.55 17.66 9.91
N GLU A 618 25.75 17.31 11.17
CA GLU A 618 27.07 17.33 11.79
C GLU A 618 28.03 16.31 11.15
N GLN A 619 27.57 15.08 10.92
CA GLN A 619 28.36 14.04 10.25
C GLN A 619 28.69 14.40 8.80
N ASN A 620 27.86 15.16 8.14
CA ASN A 620 28.02 15.57 6.74
C ASN A 620 28.86 16.84 6.55
N ARG A 621 29.33 17.48 7.63
CA ARG A 621 30.15 18.69 7.52
C ARG A 621 31.37 18.46 6.64
N GLY A 622 31.60 19.38 5.69
CA GLY A 622 32.72 19.33 4.76
C GLY A 622 32.54 18.31 3.62
N ARG A 623 31.40 17.63 3.54
CA ARG A 623 31.06 16.73 2.43
C ARG A 623 30.25 17.45 1.36
N ARG A 624 30.39 16.98 0.14
CA ARG A 624 29.57 17.43 -1.00
C ARG A 624 28.29 16.60 -1.04
N CYS A 625 27.21 17.08 -0.43
CA CYS A 625 25.90 16.44 -0.45
C CYS A 625 25.11 16.81 -1.71
N GLY A 626 24.05 16.03 -2.01
CA GLY A 626 23.29 16.12 -3.26
C GLY A 626 23.87 15.23 -4.37
N TRP A 627 23.24 15.29 -5.55
CA TRP A 627 23.56 14.45 -6.72
C TRP A 627 23.35 15.18 -8.04
#